data_ba6a75f6130fa40e057bb4cd26997c18
#
_entry.id   ba6a75f6130fa40e057bb4cd26997c18
#
_cell.length_a   1.000
_cell.length_b   1.000
_cell.length_c   1.000
_cell.angle_alpha   90.00
_cell.angle_beta   90.00
_cell.angle_gamma   90.00
#
_symmetry.space_group_name_H-M   'P 1'
#
loop_
_entity.id
_entity.type
_entity.pdbx_description
1 polymer ?
#
loop_
_entity_poly.entity_id
_entity_poly.type
_entity_poly.pdbx_seq_one_letter_code
_entity_poly.pdbx_strand_id
1 'polypeptide(L)'
;MIINSRFEARKSVEHSFELASKLHMTVINVFHKDLITGEIVLTDMFSHDSIQAVTWRDNYLESLKKLEVPYICYVGDHFTEASGYLDFEE
;
A
#
# COMPACT_ATOMS: atom_id res chain seq x y z
N MET A 1 -6.02 1.93 -8.22
CA MET A 1 -7.35 1.71 -7.59
C MET A 1 -7.62 2.80 -6.56
N ILE A 2 -8.83 3.29 -6.54
CA ILE A 2 -9.27 4.33 -5.60
C ILE A 2 -10.01 3.67 -4.44
N ILE A 3 -9.67 4.08 -3.23
CA ILE A 3 -10.23 3.51 -2.00
C ILE A 3 -11.11 4.58 -1.33
N ASN A 4 -12.36 4.25 -1.07
CA ASN A 4 -13.33 5.19 -0.54
C ASN A 4 -13.57 5.06 0.96
N SER A 5 -13.17 3.95 1.56
CA SER A 5 -13.42 3.71 2.98
C SER A 5 -12.37 2.81 3.60
N ARG A 6 -12.33 2.84 4.93
CA ARG A 6 -11.47 1.93 5.69
C ARG A 6 -11.83 0.47 5.43
N PHE A 7 -13.12 0.20 5.25
CA PHE A 7 -13.60 -1.14 4.95
C PHE A 7 -13.04 -1.64 3.62
N GLU A 8 -13.09 -0.80 2.58
CA GLU A 8 -12.54 -1.16 1.27
C GLU A 8 -11.02 -1.37 1.34
N ALA A 9 -10.32 -0.53 2.09
CA ALA A 9 -8.88 -0.67 2.27
C ALA A 9 -8.54 -2.02 2.90
N ARG A 10 -9.25 -2.38 3.96
CA ARG A 10 -9.04 -3.66 4.65
C ARG A 10 -9.31 -4.84 3.72
N LYS A 11 -10.41 -4.78 2.97
CA LYS A 11 -10.76 -5.85 2.03
C LYS A 11 -9.70 -6.00 0.94
N SER A 12 -9.17 -4.91 0.44
CA SER A 12 -8.13 -4.94 -0.58
C SER A 12 -6.85 -5.59 -0.07
N VAL A 13 -6.44 -5.27 1.16
CA VAL A 13 -5.25 -5.86 1.78
C VAL A 13 -5.46 -7.36 1.99
N GLU A 14 -6.62 -7.75 2.55
CA GLU A 14 -6.93 -9.16 2.78
C GLU A 14 -6.92 -9.95 1.47
N HIS A 15 -7.55 -9.40 0.44
CA HIS A 15 -7.64 -10.06 -0.86
C HIS A 15 -6.26 -10.23 -1.50
N SER A 16 -5.44 -9.19 -1.48
CA SER A 16 -4.11 -9.26 -2.08
C SER A 16 -3.21 -10.21 -1.30
N PHE A 17 -3.31 -10.23 0.02
CA PHE A 17 -2.54 -11.14 0.85
C PHE A 17 -2.94 -12.60 0.57
N GLU A 18 -4.24 -12.88 0.46
CA GLU A 18 -4.73 -14.21 0.15
C GLU A 18 -4.22 -14.68 -1.21
N LEU A 19 -4.26 -13.81 -2.21
CA LEU A 19 -3.76 -14.13 -3.54
C LEU A 19 -2.25 -14.38 -3.53
N ALA A 20 -1.49 -13.52 -2.84
CA ALA A 20 -0.05 -13.68 -2.73
C ALA A 20 0.32 -14.99 -2.03
N SER A 21 -0.43 -15.35 -1.00
CA SER A 21 -0.22 -16.60 -0.27
C SER A 21 -0.41 -17.81 -1.19
N LYS A 22 -1.46 -17.81 -2.00
CA LYS A 22 -1.73 -18.89 -2.95
C LYS A 22 -0.66 -19.01 -4.01
N LEU A 23 -0.09 -17.90 -4.44
CA LEU A 23 0.92 -17.85 -5.49
C LEU A 23 2.35 -17.90 -4.96
N HIS A 24 2.51 -17.99 -3.63
CA HIS A 24 3.83 -17.96 -2.97
C HIS A 24 4.63 -16.71 -3.33
N MET A 25 3.94 -15.57 -3.37
CA MET A 25 4.54 -14.27 -3.69
C MET A 25 4.55 -13.37 -2.47
N THR A 26 5.48 -12.40 -2.48
CA THR A 26 5.44 -11.28 -1.55
C THR A 26 4.56 -10.21 -2.16
N VAL A 27 3.64 -9.65 -1.38
CA VAL A 27 2.81 -8.54 -1.83
C VAL A 27 3.06 -7.31 -0.97
N ILE A 28 3.10 -6.16 -1.62
CA ILE A 28 3.23 -4.87 -0.96
C ILE A 28 2.06 -4.00 -1.39
N ASN A 29 1.36 -3.44 -0.40
CA ASN A 29 0.24 -2.53 -0.64
C ASN A 29 0.61 -1.16 -0.10
N VAL A 30 0.53 -0.14 -0.94
CA VAL A 30 0.78 1.23 -0.54
C VAL A 30 -0.48 2.05 -0.78
N PHE A 31 -1.01 2.62 0.28
CA PHE A 31 -2.11 3.58 0.21
C PHE A 31 -1.52 4.97 0.37
N HIS A 32 -1.88 5.88 -0.51
CA HIS A 32 -1.46 7.26 -0.37
C HIS A 32 -2.56 8.21 -0.82
N LYS A 33 -2.50 9.44 -0.34
CA LYS A 33 -3.47 10.46 -0.69
C LYS A 33 -2.99 11.23 -1.90
N ASP A 34 -3.82 11.28 -2.95
CA ASP A 34 -3.56 12.13 -4.11
C ASP A 34 -3.77 13.58 -3.70
N LEU A 35 -2.74 14.41 -3.84
CA LEU A 35 -2.79 15.81 -3.41
C LEU A 35 -3.68 16.68 -4.27
N ILE A 36 -3.97 16.24 -5.48
CA ILE A 36 -4.83 17.01 -6.40
C ILE A 36 -6.29 16.70 -6.15
N THR A 37 -6.65 15.42 -6.09
CA THR A 37 -8.04 14.99 -5.97
C THR A 37 -8.48 14.78 -4.52
N GLY A 38 -7.54 14.57 -3.61
CA GLY A 38 -7.82 14.21 -2.22
C GLY A 38 -8.24 12.75 -2.06
N GLU A 39 -8.23 11.98 -3.12
CA GLU A 39 -8.62 10.57 -3.07
C GLU A 39 -7.48 9.71 -2.55
N ILE A 40 -7.84 8.59 -1.94
CA ILE A 40 -6.85 7.62 -1.48
C ILE A 40 -6.67 6.58 -2.58
N VAL A 41 -5.43 6.41 -3.01
CA VAL A 41 -5.06 5.53 -4.12
C VAL A 41 -4.29 4.35 -3.57
N LEU A 42 -4.65 3.15 -4.02
CA LEU A 42 -3.90 1.94 -3.69
C LEU A 42 -3.01 1.55 -4.87
N THR A 43 -1.73 1.37 -4.57
CA THR A 43 -0.79 0.77 -5.50
C THR A 43 -0.26 -0.50 -4.85
N ASP A 44 -0.31 -1.62 -5.55
CA ASP A 44 0.21 -2.86 -5.03
C ASP A 44 1.23 -3.47 -5.98
N MET A 45 2.07 -4.34 -5.41
CA MET A 45 3.14 -5.00 -6.14
C MET A 45 3.28 -6.41 -5.63
N PHE A 46 3.32 -7.37 -6.55
CA PHE A 46 3.52 -8.79 -6.25
C PHE A 46 4.85 -9.24 -6.84
N SER A 47 5.62 -10.01 -6.08
CA SER A 47 6.87 -10.54 -6.58
C SER A 47 7.22 -11.86 -5.89
N HIS A 48 7.79 -12.81 -6.64
CA HIS A 48 8.37 -14.02 -6.06
C HIS A 48 9.71 -13.72 -5.38
N ASP A 49 10.30 -12.56 -5.70
CA ASP A 49 11.58 -12.13 -5.12
C ASP A 49 11.30 -11.08 -4.06
N SER A 50 11.44 -11.46 -2.79
CA SER A 50 11.17 -10.56 -1.68
C SER A 50 12.15 -9.38 -1.62
N ILE A 51 13.38 -9.57 -2.08
CA ILE A 51 14.36 -8.49 -2.13
C ILE A 51 13.94 -7.45 -3.16
N GLN A 52 13.47 -7.89 -4.32
CA GLN A 52 12.96 -7.00 -5.35
C GLN A 52 11.75 -6.23 -4.83
N ALA A 53 10.85 -6.91 -4.14
CA ALA A 53 9.66 -6.27 -3.58
C ALA A 53 10.02 -5.17 -2.59
N VAL A 54 10.96 -5.45 -1.68
CA VAL A 54 11.40 -4.48 -0.67
C VAL A 54 12.12 -3.31 -1.32
N THR A 55 12.93 -3.55 -2.34
CA THR A 55 13.61 -2.48 -3.07
C THR A 55 12.60 -1.55 -3.75
N TRP A 56 11.59 -2.14 -4.39
CA TRP A 56 10.52 -1.36 -5.01
C TRP A 56 9.79 -0.50 -3.95
N ARG A 57 9.46 -1.12 -2.82
CA ARG A 57 8.79 -0.40 -1.72
C ARG A 57 9.61 0.79 -1.27
N ASP A 58 10.88 0.57 -0.98
CA ASP A 58 11.74 1.63 -0.45
C ASP A 58 11.85 2.80 -1.43
N ASN A 59 11.98 2.53 -2.71
CA ASN A 59 12.04 3.57 -3.74
C ASN A 59 10.72 4.32 -3.84
N TYR A 60 9.61 3.61 -3.80
CA TYR A 60 8.29 4.22 -3.92
C TYR A 60 7.96 5.09 -2.70
N LEU A 61 8.23 4.59 -1.50
CA LEU A 61 7.97 5.33 -0.28
C LEU A 61 8.88 6.57 -0.18
N GLU A 62 10.11 6.49 -0.65
CA GLU A 62 10.99 7.66 -0.68
C GLU A 62 10.42 8.75 -1.57
N SER A 63 9.86 8.38 -2.72
CA SER A 63 9.20 9.35 -3.60
C SER A 63 8.03 10.04 -2.89
N LEU A 64 7.22 9.27 -2.17
CA LEU A 64 6.10 9.83 -1.42
C LEU A 64 6.56 10.75 -0.29
N LYS A 65 7.64 10.38 0.40
CA LYS A 65 8.21 11.22 1.46
C LYS A 65 8.69 12.55 0.91
N LYS A 66 9.35 12.55 -0.25
CA LYS A 66 9.82 13.78 -0.89
C LYS A 66 8.67 14.70 -1.26
N LEU A 67 7.52 14.15 -1.61
CA LEU A 67 6.33 14.92 -1.95
C LEU A 67 5.49 15.27 -0.73
N GLU A 68 5.92 14.81 0.46
CA GLU A 68 5.19 15.01 1.72
C GLU A 68 3.75 14.48 1.66
N VAL A 69 3.57 13.35 0.98
CA VAL A 69 2.26 12.72 0.81
C VAL A 69 2.03 11.72 1.94
N PRO A 70 0.90 11.80 2.65
CA PRO A 70 0.55 10.79 3.66
C PRO A 70 0.38 9.41 3.02
N TYR A 71 0.92 8.37 3.67
CA TYR A 71 0.83 7.01 3.17
C TYR A 71 0.78 5.99 4.29
N ILE A 72 0.30 4.79 3.95
CA ILE A 72 0.36 3.61 4.81
C ILE A 72 0.84 2.46 3.92
N CYS A 73 1.77 1.67 4.41
CA CYS A 73 2.33 0.55 3.66
C CYS A 73 2.16 -0.77 4.43
N TYR A 74 1.73 -1.80 3.71
CA TYR A 74 1.66 -3.16 4.24
C TYR A 74 2.56 -4.07 3.43
N VAL A 75 3.22 -5.00 4.11
CA VAL A 75 3.96 -6.08 3.45
C VAL A 75 3.27 -7.38 3.88
N GLY A 76 2.66 -8.08 2.93
CA GLY A 76 1.76 -9.17 3.25
C GLY A 76 0.56 -8.63 4.01
N ASP A 77 0.23 -9.24 5.14
CA ASP A 77 -0.86 -8.78 6.02
C ASP A 77 -0.35 -7.92 7.19
N HIS A 78 0.96 -7.61 7.21
CA HIS A 78 1.56 -6.87 8.30
C HIS A 78 1.73 -5.40 7.95
N PHE A 79 1.26 -4.53 8.83
CA PHE A 79 1.53 -3.11 8.76
C PHE A 79 3.02 -2.89 9.03
N THR A 80 3.69 -2.20 8.14
CA THR A 80 5.13 -2.00 8.26
C THR A 80 5.53 -0.55 8.41
N GLU A 81 4.79 0.40 7.81
CA GLU A 81 5.20 1.79 7.85
C GLU A 81 4.03 2.72 7.59
N ALA A 82 4.06 3.87 8.26
CA ALA A 82 3.11 4.94 8.05
C ALA A 82 3.83 6.28 8.16
N SER A 83 3.40 7.25 7.37
CA SER A 83 3.92 8.61 7.40
C SER A 83 2.77 9.58 7.22
N GLY A 84 2.63 10.51 8.17
CA GLY A 84 1.53 11.44 8.19
C GLY A 84 0.23 10.75 8.57
N TYR A 85 -0.85 11.47 8.44
CA TYR A 85 -2.18 10.98 8.81
C TYR A 85 -2.97 10.67 7.54
N LEU A 86 -3.30 9.41 7.36
CA LEU A 86 -4.12 8.98 6.23
C LEU A 86 -5.52 8.69 6.75
N ASP A 87 -6.44 9.61 6.47
CA ASP A 87 -7.80 9.56 6.98
C ASP A 87 -8.71 8.88 5.98
N PHE A 88 -9.27 7.74 6.37
CA PHE A 88 -10.28 7.05 5.58
C PHE A 88 -11.67 7.46 6.07
N GLU A 89 -12.53 7.79 5.14
CA GLU A 89 -13.94 7.98 5.46
C GLU A 89 -14.59 6.61 5.68
N GLU A 90 -15.40 6.54 6.70
CA GLU A 90 -16.10 5.30 7.05
C GLU A 90 -17.33 5.09 6.19
#